data_b872b5cb2f1583d3cd1ec6058b01e2d5
#
_entry.id   b872b5cb2f1583d3cd1ec6058b01e2d5
#
_cell.length_a   1.000
_cell.length_b   1.000
_cell.length_c   1.000
_cell.angle_alpha   90.00
_cell.angle_beta   90.00
_cell.angle_gamma   90.00
#
_symmetry.space_group_name_H-M   'P 1'
#
loop_
_entity.id
_entity.type
_entity.pdbx_description
1 polymer ?
#
loop_
_entity_poly.entity_id
_entity_poly.type
_entity_poly.pdbx_seq_one_letter_code
_entity_poly.pdbx_strand_id
1 'polypeptide(L)'
;YFAVDTDEVYMTTELKGNKTFFLPFNKGNNRGKGNPVVEGKEKTSYLWEEILSKDSLLDIVKRFYFIQEDDKGNKRAIFPRFHQLDAVRKIVEDLKINKAGKNYLIQHSAGSGKTNTIAWTSHRLSSLHDEDNNAIFDSVIVVTDRKVLDKQLQNAIYQLEHKNGLVVKIDEDKNSSDLADAIVNRAKIIITTIQKFQYALPKIDKLEKRRYAVIIDEAHSSTSGENMNALKETLAGKTLEEAKKFDSELE
;
A
#
# COMPACT_ATOMS: atom_id res chain seq x y z
N TYR A 1 -16.46 16.78 -1.85
CA TYR A 1 -16.68 18.06 -2.55
C TYR A 1 -15.44 18.39 -3.35
N PHE A 2 -15.64 18.89 -4.59
CA PHE A 2 -14.57 19.38 -5.46
C PHE A 2 -14.79 20.85 -5.77
N ALA A 3 -13.70 21.61 -5.75
CA ALA A 3 -13.62 22.96 -6.30
C ALA A 3 -12.72 22.87 -7.54
N VAL A 4 -13.22 23.33 -8.68
CA VAL A 4 -12.59 23.08 -9.99
C VAL A 4 -12.60 24.37 -10.79
N ASP A 5 -11.48 24.69 -11.41
CA ASP A 5 -11.39 25.65 -12.51
C ASP A 5 -10.70 25.02 -13.72
N THR A 6 -10.28 25.81 -14.71
CA THR A 6 -9.64 25.30 -15.93
C THR A 6 -8.23 24.73 -15.70
N ASP A 7 -7.58 25.11 -14.61
CA ASP A 7 -6.18 24.81 -14.32
C ASP A 7 -5.98 23.82 -13.18
N GLU A 8 -6.80 23.92 -12.11
CA GLU A 8 -6.59 23.18 -10.87
C GLU A 8 -7.86 22.55 -10.29
N VAL A 9 -7.67 21.46 -9.56
CA VAL A 9 -8.72 20.77 -8.80
C VAL A 9 -8.33 20.70 -7.34
N TYR A 10 -9.27 21.06 -6.48
CA TYR A 10 -9.17 20.90 -5.04
C TYR A 10 -10.31 20.05 -4.51
N MET A 11 -10.10 19.35 -3.42
CA MET A 11 -11.11 18.49 -2.81
C MET A 11 -11.15 18.63 -1.29
N THR A 12 -12.33 18.42 -0.73
CA THR A 12 -12.52 18.23 0.70
C THR A 12 -13.60 17.18 0.95
N THR A 13 -13.53 16.48 2.07
CA THR A 13 -14.57 15.54 2.50
C THR A 13 -15.59 16.18 3.45
N GLU A 14 -15.30 17.39 3.95
CA GLU A 14 -16.17 18.09 4.90
C GLU A 14 -16.16 19.59 4.66
N LEU A 15 -17.37 20.20 4.65
CA LEU A 15 -17.53 21.65 4.58
C LEU A 15 -17.74 22.22 5.99
N LYS A 16 -16.90 23.20 6.37
CA LYS A 16 -16.91 23.90 7.67
C LYS A 16 -17.02 25.43 7.49
N GLY A 17 -17.76 25.86 6.47
CA GLY A 17 -17.83 27.29 6.11
C GLY A 17 -16.44 27.87 5.87
N ASN A 18 -16.13 29.00 6.49
CA ASN A 18 -14.83 29.68 6.36
C ASN A 18 -13.62 28.87 6.90
N LYS A 19 -13.85 27.78 7.62
CA LYS A 19 -12.82 26.87 8.13
C LYS A 19 -12.61 25.64 7.25
N THR A 20 -13.28 25.58 6.09
CA THR A 20 -13.11 24.46 5.15
C THR A 20 -11.69 24.46 4.61
N PHE A 21 -11.03 23.32 4.74
CA PHE A 21 -9.70 23.12 4.18
C PHE A 21 -9.78 22.23 2.95
N PHE A 22 -9.36 22.76 1.82
CA PHE A 22 -9.29 22.04 0.56
C PHE A 22 -7.88 21.52 0.31
N LEU A 23 -7.79 20.28 -0.11
CA LEU A 23 -6.55 19.62 -0.51
C LEU A 23 -6.42 19.62 -2.03
N PRO A 24 -5.23 19.83 -2.60
CA PRO A 24 -5.03 19.71 -4.04
C PRO A 24 -5.30 18.28 -4.50
N PHE A 25 -6.00 18.18 -5.64
CA PHE A 25 -6.32 16.91 -6.30
C PHE A 25 -5.76 16.85 -7.72
N ASN A 26 -4.63 17.51 -7.97
CA ASN A 26 -4.00 17.66 -9.27
C ASN A 26 -3.13 16.45 -9.64
N LYS A 27 -3.01 16.17 -10.95
CA LYS A 27 -2.16 15.09 -11.50
C LYS A 27 -0.68 15.30 -11.20
N GLY A 28 -0.26 16.55 -11.03
CA GLY A 28 1.14 16.95 -11.08
C GLY A 28 1.61 17.23 -12.51
N ASN A 29 2.62 18.09 -12.66
CA ASN A 29 3.20 18.43 -13.93
C ASN A 29 4.74 18.41 -13.83
N ASN A 30 5.41 17.53 -14.58
CA ASN A 30 6.88 17.41 -14.60
C ASN A 30 7.52 17.32 -13.20
N ARG A 31 6.96 16.49 -12.31
CA ARG A 31 7.30 16.37 -10.88
C ARG A 31 6.97 17.62 -10.03
N GLY A 32 6.26 18.60 -10.59
CA GLY A 32 5.78 19.81 -9.92
C GLY A 32 4.28 19.77 -9.65
N LYS A 33 3.77 20.93 -9.20
CA LYS A 33 2.35 21.17 -8.92
C LYS A 33 1.54 21.36 -10.21
N GLY A 34 0.20 21.33 -10.07
CA GLY A 34 -0.74 21.62 -11.15
C GLY A 34 -1.04 20.42 -12.04
N ASN A 35 -1.55 20.66 -13.23
CA ASN A 35 -1.94 19.67 -14.20
C ASN A 35 -1.23 19.88 -15.54
N PRO A 36 -0.92 18.82 -16.29
CA PRO A 36 -0.33 18.95 -17.63
C PRO A 36 -1.34 19.57 -18.60
N VAL A 37 -0.82 20.27 -19.60
CA VAL A 37 -1.64 20.76 -20.72
C VAL A 37 -2.12 19.56 -21.53
N VAL A 38 -3.39 19.56 -21.87
CA VAL A 38 -4.02 18.57 -22.73
C VAL A 38 -4.55 19.29 -23.96
N GLU A 39 -4.11 18.86 -25.14
CA GLU A 39 -4.52 19.51 -26.40
C GLU A 39 -6.03 19.39 -26.61
N GLY A 40 -6.69 20.50 -26.90
CA GLY A 40 -8.13 20.55 -27.15
C GLY A 40 -9.03 20.34 -25.94
N LYS A 41 -8.46 20.30 -24.70
CA LYS A 41 -9.23 20.09 -23.46
C LYS A 41 -8.71 20.97 -22.34
N GLU A 42 -9.57 21.15 -21.32
CA GLU A 42 -9.15 21.76 -20.06
C GLU A 42 -8.18 20.83 -19.30
N LYS A 43 -7.19 21.41 -18.62
CA LYS A 43 -6.21 20.66 -17.83
C LYS A 43 -6.86 19.79 -16.74
N THR A 44 -8.07 20.18 -16.33
CA THR A 44 -8.86 19.52 -15.28
C THR A 44 -9.87 18.50 -15.81
N SER A 45 -9.93 18.29 -17.14
CA SER A 45 -10.88 17.37 -17.79
C SER A 45 -10.81 15.93 -17.25
N TYR A 46 -9.63 15.49 -16.78
CA TYR A 46 -9.46 14.17 -16.16
C TYR A 46 -10.39 13.93 -14.97
N LEU A 47 -10.85 14.99 -14.29
CA LEU A 47 -11.75 14.82 -13.15
C LEU A 47 -13.05 14.15 -13.57
N TRP A 48 -13.69 14.61 -14.63
CA TRP A 48 -14.97 14.05 -15.10
C TRP A 48 -14.79 12.92 -16.10
N GLU A 49 -13.73 12.94 -16.91
CA GLU A 49 -13.48 11.90 -17.90
C GLU A 49 -12.90 10.61 -17.30
N GLU A 50 -12.01 10.72 -16.31
CA GLU A 50 -11.31 9.57 -15.72
C GLU A 50 -11.80 9.28 -14.29
N ILE A 51 -11.75 10.26 -13.38
CA ILE A 51 -11.97 10.04 -11.95
C ILE A 51 -13.44 9.81 -11.62
N LEU A 52 -14.33 10.65 -12.14
CA LEU A 52 -15.77 10.59 -11.91
C LEU A 52 -16.51 9.78 -12.97
N SER A 53 -15.81 9.11 -13.89
CA SER A 53 -16.42 8.11 -14.75
C SER A 53 -17.06 7.01 -13.89
N LYS A 54 -18.13 6.39 -14.40
CA LYS A 54 -18.95 5.43 -13.64
C LYS A 54 -18.11 4.34 -12.96
N ASP A 55 -17.27 3.66 -13.71
CA ASP A 55 -16.49 2.52 -13.19
C ASP A 55 -15.41 2.97 -12.23
N SER A 56 -14.75 4.10 -12.52
CA SER A 56 -13.76 4.70 -11.63
C SER A 56 -14.37 5.17 -10.31
N LEU A 57 -15.52 5.84 -10.35
CA LEU A 57 -16.22 6.30 -9.14
C LEU A 57 -16.68 5.12 -8.29
N LEU A 58 -17.23 4.07 -8.89
CA LEU A 58 -17.61 2.85 -8.18
C LEU A 58 -16.40 2.15 -7.55
N ASP A 59 -15.26 2.10 -8.25
CA ASP A 59 -14.01 1.57 -7.69
C ASP A 59 -13.52 2.40 -6.49
N ILE A 60 -13.59 3.73 -6.60
CA ILE A 60 -13.19 4.63 -5.51
C ILE A 60 -14.09 4.43 -4.29
N VAL A 61 -15.40 4.43 -4.48
CA VAL A 61 -16.37 4.26 -3.37
C VAL A 61 -16.23 2.89 -2.72
N LYS A 62 -16.01 1.84 -3.49
CA LYS A 62 -15.91 0.47 -2.99
C LYS A 62 -14.59 0.17 -2.29
N ARG A 63 -13.48 0.78 -2.72
CA ARG A 63 -12.13 0.29 -2.37
C ARG A 63 -11.21 1.33 -1.77
N PHE A 64 -11.53 2.61 -1.88
CA PHE A 64 -10.70 3.70 -1.38
C PHE A 64 -11.40 4.57 -0.35
N TYR A 65 -12.71 4.80 -0.53
CA TYR A 65 -13.47 5.60 0.43
C TYR A 65 -13.75 4.79 1.70
N PHE A 66 -13.46 5.39 2.86
CA PHE A 66 -13.83 4.81 4.16
C PHE A 66 -14.03 5.89 5.22
N ILE A 67 -14.66 5.52 6.31
CA ILE A 67 -14.82 6.38 7.49
C ILE A 67 -13.71 6.01 8.48
N GLN A 68 -12.82 6.95 8.72
CA GLN A 68 -11.78 6.83 9.75
C GLN A 68 -12.31 7.30 11.09
N GLU A 69 -12.10 6.51 12.13
CA GLU A 69 -12.39 6.88 13.51
C GLU A 69 -11.08 7.08 14.28
N ASP A 70 -10.96 8.19 15.00
CA ASP A 70 -9.83 8.46 15.87
C ASP A 70 -10.03 7.85 17.28
N ASP A 71 -8.98 7.88 18.12
CA ASP A 71 -9.01 7.33 19.49
C ASP A 71 -10.05 8.03 20.40
N LYS A 72 -10.61 9.16 19.97
CA LYS A 72 -11.65 9.92 20.68
C LYS A 72 -13.05 9.63 20.14
N GLY A 73 -13.18 8.76 19.15
CA GLY A 73 -14.45 8.42 18.52
C GLY A 73 -14.92 9.44 17.44
N ASN A 74 -14.08 10.41 17.08
CA ASN A 74 -14.44 11.34 16.00
C ASN A 74 -14.30 10.64 14.65
N LYS A 75 -15.32 10.78 13.81
CA LYS A 75 -15.40 10.16 12.49
C LYS A 75 -15.12 11.17 11.40
N ARG A 76 -14.28 10.81 10.46
CA ARG A 76 -14.05 11.59 9.25
C ARG A 76 -14.05 10.71 8.01
N ALA A 77 -14.62 11.21 6.94
CA ALA A 77 -14.56 10.57 5.64
C ALA A 77 -13.14 10.72 5.05
N ILE A 78 -12.58 9.62 4.59
CA ILE A 78 -11.31 9.59 3.88
C ILE A 78 -11.60 9.31 2.42
N PHE A 79 -11.10 10.20 1.56
CA PHE A 79 -11.11 10.08 0.11
C PHE A 79 -9.67 10.16 -0.38
N PRO A 80 -9.22 9.35 -1.35
CA PRO A 80 -7.83 9.36 -1.78
C PRO A 80 -7.47 10.68 -2.46
N ARG A 81 -6.27 11.17 -2.24
CA ARG A 81 -5.68 12.23 -3.09
C ARG A 81 -5.30 11.64 -4.44
N PHE A 82 -5.19 12.47 -5.46
CA PHE A 82 -4.88 12.00 -6.81
C PHE A 82 -3.64 11.09 -6.85
N HIS A 83 -2.52 11.53 -6.29
CA HIS A 83 -1.27 10.77 -6.30
C HIS A 83 -1.35 9.43 -5.57
N GLN A 84 -2.20 9.31 -4.53
CA GLN A 84 -2.42 8.06 -3.82
C GLN A 84 -3.22 7.08 -4.68
N LEU A 85 -4.30 7.56 -5.29
CA LEU A 85 -5.15 6.79 -6.20
C LEU A 85 -4.35 6.30 -7.41
N ASP A 86 -3.59 7.20 -8.04
CA ASP A 86 -2.76 6.93 -9.21
C ASP A 86 -1.68 5.86 -8.90
N ALA A 87 -0.96 6.01 -7.79
CA ALA A 87 0.07 5.04 -7.39
C ALA A 87 -0.51 3.63 -7.18
N VAL A 88 -1.61 3.51 -6.45
CA VAL A 88 -2.25 2.20 -6.20
C VAL A 88 -2.78 1.59 -7.48
N ARG A 89 -3.44 2.38 -8.34
CA ARG A 89 -3.98 1.90 -9.63
C ARG A 89 -2.89 1.42 -10.57
N LYS A 90 -1.80 2.18 -10.72
CA LYS A 90 -0.66 1.80 -11.57
C LYS A 90 -0.03 0.48 -11.15
N ILE A 91 0.15 0.26 -9.84
CA ILE A 91 0.66 -1.02 -9.34
C ILE A 91 -0.31 -2.16 -9.68
N VAL A 92 -1.60 -1.97 -9.43
CA VAL A 92 -2.61 -3.00 -9.69
C VAL A 92 -2.72 -3.33 -11.18
N GLU A 93 -2.68 -2.32 -12.04
CA GLU A 93 -2.72 -2.49 -13.51
C GLU A 93 -1.49 -3.24 -14.01
N ASP A 94 -0.29 -2.85 -13.56
CA ASP A 94 0.93 -3.54 -13.95
C ASP A 94 0.96 -4.99 -13.46
N LEU A 95 0.51 -5.26 -12.23
CA LEU A 95 0.44 -6.61 -11.67
C LEU A 95 -0.58 -7.51 -12.36
N LYS A 96 -1.66 -6.99 -12.92
CA LYS A 96 -2.58 -7.77 -13.74
C LYS A 96 -1.91 -8.28 -15.01
N ILE A 97 -1.03 -7.48 -15.61
CA ILE A 97 -0.31 -7.82 -16.83
C ILE A 97 0.91 -8.68 -16.52
N ASN A 98 1.78 -8.21 -15.64
CA ASN A 98 3.12 -8.76 -15.42
C ASN A 98 3.18 -9.77 -14.25
N LYS A 99 2.08 -9.93 -13.48
CA LYS A 99 2.02 -10.83 -12.32
C LYS A 99 3.02 -10.43 -11.23
N ALA A 100 3.41 -11.38 -10.37
CA ALA A 100 4.43 -11.17 -9.33
C ALA A 100 5.85 -11.18 -9.94
N GLY A 101 6.82 -10.53 -9.26
CA GLY A 101 8.24 -10.58 -9.62
C GLY A 101 8.87 -9.22 -9.95
N LYS A 102 8.10 -8.12 -9.86
CA LYS A 102 8.63 -6.76 -10.06
C LYS A 102 8.78 -6.00 -8.75
N ASN A 103 9.73 -5.07 -8.75
CA ASN A 103 9.92 -4.09 -7.68
C ASN A 103 9.32 -2.74 -8.07
N TYR A 104 8.67 -2.08 -7.11
CA TYR A 104 8.06 -0.77 -7.27
C TYR A 104 8.62 0.19 -6.23
N LEU A 105 8.99 1.40 -6.64
CA LEU A 105 9.38 2.47 -5.75
C LEU A 105 8.30 3.57 -5.78
N ILE A 106 7.68 3.83 -4.64
CA ILE A 106 6.71 4.91 -4.46
C ILE A 106 7.35 6.00 -3.61
N GLN A 107 7.70 7.12 -4.23
CA GLN A 107 8.27 8.26 -3.52
C GLN A 107 7.18 9.25 -3.16
N HIS A 108 6.89 9.36 -1.88
CA HIS A 108 5.94 10.30 -1.31
C HIS A 108 6.65 11.32 -0.41
N SER A 109 6.27 12.59 -0.53
CA SER A 109 6.74 13.63 0.39
C SER A 109 6.15 13.45 1.79
N ALA A 110 6.79 14.05 2.79
CA ALA A 110 6.25 14.08 4.15
C ALA A 110 4.84 14.72 4.17
N GLY A 111 3.92 14.15 4.93
CA GLY A 111 2.53 14.62 5.03
C GLY A 111 1.65 14.34 3.81
N SER A 112 2.13 13.61 2.80
CA SER A 112 1.34 13.25 1.62
C SER A 112 0.29 12.16 1.87
N GLY A 113 0.27 11.54 3.05
CA GLY A 113 -0.64 10.46 3.41
C GLY A 113 -0.14 9.06 3.00
N LYS A 114 1.16 8.83 3.05
CA LYS A 114 1.84 7.56 2.75
C LYS A 114 1.16 6.36 3.45
N THR A 115 0.80 6.51 4.71
CA THR A 115 0.10 5.50 5.51
C THR A 115 -1.16 4.96 4.83
N ASN A 116 -2.02 5.85 4.31
CA ASN A 116 -3.23 5.43 3.62
C ASN A 116 -2.91 4.76 2.27
N THR A 117 -1.87 5.23 1.56
CA THR A 117 -1.42 4.56 0.32
C THR A 117 -0.99 3.13 0.60
N ILE A 118 -0.22 2.88 1.66
CA ILE A 118 0.18 1.54 2.10
C ILE A 118 -1.05 0.70 2.43
N ALA A 119 -2.00 1.25 3.20
CA ALA A 119 -3.21 0.54 3.59
C ALA A 119 -4.04 0.13 2.36
N TRP A 120 -4.32 1.05 1.44
CA TRP A 120 -5.03 0.73 0.19
C TRP A 120 -4.29 -0.28 -0.66
N THR A 121 -2.97 -0.13 -0.82
CA THR A 121 -2.15 -1.09 -1.58
C THR A 121 -2.25 -2.48 -0.95
N SER A 122 -2.12 -2.61 0.36
CA SER A 122 -2.20 -3.89 1.07
C SER A 122 -3.52 -4.61 0.81
N HIS A 123 -4.65 -3.91 0.96
CA HIS A 123 -5.97 -4.50 0.71
C HIS A 123 -6.22 -4.81 -0.77
N ARG A 124 -5.73 -3.97 -1.67
CA ARG A 124 -5.85 -4.22 -3.11
C ARG A 124 -5.08 -5.46 -3.54
N LEU A 125 -3.85 -5.61 -3.05
CA LEU A 125 -2.99 -6.75 -3.39
C LEU A 125 -3.46 -8.04 -2.73
N SER A 126 -3.99 -8.00 -1.51
CA SER A 126 -4.49 -9.18 -0.80
C SER A 126 -5.69 -9.85 -1.46
N SER A 127 -6.42 -9.10 -2.29
CA SER A 127 -7.61 -9.54 -3.03
C SER A 127 -7.43 -9.50 -4.55
N LEU A 128 -6.20 -9.32 -5.04
CA LEU A 128 -5.93 -9.22 -6.47
C LEU A 128 -5.86 -10.61 -7.11
N HIS A 129 -6.68 -10.80 -8.16
CA HIS A 129 -6.75 -12.02 -8.94
C HIS A 129 -6.39 -11.73 -10.40
N ASP A 130 -5.88 -12.73 -11.08
CA ASP A 130 -5.64 -12.70 -12.52
C ASP A 130 -6.93 -12.97 -13.31
N GLU A 131 -6.82 -13.02 -14.64
CA GLU A 131 -7.95 -13.25 -15.55
C GLU A 131 -8.58 -14.64 -15.35
N ASP A 132 -7.80 -15.61 -14.91
CA ASP A 132 -8.24 -16.97 -14.60
C ASP A 132 -8.80 -17.10 -13.15
N ASN A 133 -9.00 -15.97 -12.47
CA ASN A 133 -9.46 -15.90 -11.07
C ASN A 133 -8.52 -16.57 -10.05
N ASN A 134 -7.22 -16.71 -10.38
CA ASN A 134 -6.23 -17.13 -9.41
C ASN A 134 -5.69 -15.94 -8.63
N ALA A 135 -5.52 -16.09 -7.32
CA ALA A 135 -4.90 -15.05 -6.51
C ALA A 135 -3.46 -14.79 -6.99
N ILE A 136 -3.10 -13.52 -7.23
CA ILE A 136 -1.73 -13.16 -7.63
C ILE A 136 -0.76 -13.33 -6.45
N PHE A 137 -1.21 -13.03 -5.23
CA PHE A 137 -0.43 -13.21 -4.01
C PHE A 137 -1.16 -14.08 -2.99
N ASP A 138 -0.42 -14.92 -2.31
CA ASP A 138 -0.94 -15.73 -1.19
C ASP A 138 -1.11 -14.87 0.06
N SER A 139 -0.14 -13.98 0.34
CA SER A 139 -0.17 -13.03 1.44
C SER A 139 0.50 -11.71 1.06
N VAL A 140 0.09 -10.64 1.72
CA VAL A 140 0.73 -9.32 1.67
C VAL A 140 1.40 -9.05 3.00
N ILE A 141 2.68 -8.71 3.00
CA ILE A 141 3.45 -8.46 4.22
C ILE A 141 3.84 -6.99 4.24
N VAL A 142 3.37 -6.28 5.25
CA VAL A 142 3.73 -4.87 5.49
C VAL A 142 4.82 -4.83 6.54
N VAL A 143 5.97 -4.32 6.15
CA VAL A 143 7.18 -4.25 6.98
C VAL A 143 7.46 -2.81 7.35
N THR A 144 7.63 -2.55 8.65
CA THR A 144 8.05 -1.26 9.17
C THR A 144 9.43 -1.37 9.83
N ASP A 145 10.22 -0.31 9.75
CA ASP A 145 11.56 -0.26 10.37
C ASP A 145 11.49 0.03 11.88
N ARG A 146 10.41 0.60 12.36
CA ARG A 146 10.27 1.00 13.76
C ARG A 146 10.15 -0.22 14.67
N LYS A 147 10.90 -0.23 15.78
CA LYS A 147 10.81 -1.27 16.82
C LYS A 147 9.39 -1.42 17.35
N VAL A 148 8.67 -0.31 17.46
CA VAL A 148 7.24 -0.28 17.78
C VAL A 148 6.48 -0.08 16.48
N LEU A 149 5.58 -1.00 16.17
CA LEU A 149 4.68 -0.88 15.02
C LEU A 149 3.92 0.45 15.07
N ASP A 150 3.96 1.20 13.97
CA ASP A 150 3.25 2.47 13.88
C ASP A 150 1.74 2.24 14.02
N LYS A 151 1.16 2.71 15.14
CA LYS A 151 -0.28 2.59 15.42
C LYS A 151 -1.13 3.21 14.33
N GLN A 152 -0.66 4.30 13.71
CA GLN A 152 -1.41 4.96 12.63
C GLN A 152 -1.50 4.06 11.41
N LEU A 153 -0.41 3.38 11.04
CA LEU A 153 -0.39 2.44 9.92
C LEU A 153 -1.28 1.22 10.20
N GLN A 154 -1.17 0.66 11.41
CA GLN A 154 -2.03 -0.44 11.82
C GLN A 154 -3.50 -0.05 11.74
N ASN A 155 -3.88 1.06 12.37
CA ASN A 155 -5.26 1.54 12.37
C ASN A 155 -5.76 1.78 10.93
N ALA A 156 -4.95 2.38 10.06
CA ALA A 156 -5.33 2.60 8.67
C ALA A 156 -5.61 1.29 7.91
N ILE A 157 -4.81 0.25 8.16
CA ILE A 157 -5.01 -1.06 7.53
C ILE A 157 -6.24 -1.75 8.12
N TYR A 158 -6.42 -1.75 9.44
CA TYR A 158 -7.59 -2.36 10.09
C TYR A 158 -8.92 -1.68 9.72
N GLN A 159 -8.94 -0.36 9.61
CA GLN A 159 -10.18 0.37 9.28
C GLN A 159 -10.68 0.12 7.85
N LEU A 160 -9.82 -0.39 6.97
CA LEU A 160 -10.19 -0.86 5.63
C LEU A 160 -10.63 -2.33 5.62
N GLU A 161 -10.55 -3.02 6.75
CA GLU A 161 -10.91 -4.43 6.84
C GLU A 161 -12.42 -4.62 6.76
N HIS A 162 -12.90 -5.20 5.67
CA HIS A 162 -14.33 -5.48 5.48
C HIS A 162 -14.76 -6.85 6.07
N LYS A 163 -13.80 -7.70 6.43
CA LYS A 163 -14.02 -9.00 7.05
C LYS A 163 -13.01 -9.20 8.16
N ASN A 164 -13.47 -9.43 9.37
CA ASN A 164 -12.61 -9.71 10.52
C ASN A 164 -11.67 -10.89 10.25
N GLY A 165 -10.40 -10.75 10.63
CA GLY A 165 -9.41 -11.81 10.54
C GLY A 165 -8.58 -11.85 9.24
N LEU A 166 -8.72 -10.85 8.35
CA LEU A 166 -7.84 -10.72 7.17
C LEU A 166 -6.45 -10.20 7.56
N VAL A 167 -6.37 -9.37 8.60
CA VAL A 167 -5.16 -8.71 9.04
C VAL A 167 -4.62 -9.36 10.30
N VAL A 168 -3.38 -9.83 10.27
CA VAL A 168 -2.64 -10.33 11.43
C VAL A 168 -1.51 -9.36 11.74
N LYS A 169 -1.50 -8.88 12.97
CA LYS A 169 -0.49 -7.99 13.50
C LYS A 169 0.51 -8.77 14.34
N ILE A 170 1.80 -8.62 14.08
CA ILE A 170 2.90 -9.21 14.83
C ILE A 170 3.61 -8.09 15.60
N ASP A 171 2.96 -7.64 16.69
CA ASP A 171 3.43 -6.57 17.58
C ASP A 171 4.41 -7.05 18.65
N GLU A 172 4.67 -6.22 19.67
CA GLU A 172 5.63 -6.51 20.74
C GLU A 172 5.25 -7.75 21.55
N ASP A 173 3.95 -7.99 21.74
CA ASP A 173 3.43 -9.14 22.50
C ASP A 173 3.53 -10.46 21.74
N LYS A 174 3.80 -10.41 20.43
CA LYS A 174 3.95 -11.56 19.55
C LYS A 174 5.41 -11.77 19.17
N ASN A 175 5.79 -13.01 19.08
CA ASN A 175 7.15 -13.42 18.75
C ASN A 175 7.30 -13.84 17.27
N SER A 176 8.48 -14.27 16.89
CA SER A 176 8.78 -14.77 15.55
C SER A 176 8.08 -16.09 15.21
N SER A 177 7.60 -16.85 16.21
CA SER A 177 6.76 -18.02 15.99
C SER A 177 5.40 -17.63 15.47
N ASP A 178 4.80 -16.58 16.06
CA ASP A 178 3.49 -16.07 15.61
C ASP A 178 3.57 -15.54 14.17
N LEU A 179 4.72 -14.95 13.79
CA LEU A 179 4.97 -14.55 12.39
C LEU A 179 5.02 -15.77 11.48
N ALA A 180 5.77 -16.80 11.85
CA ALA A 180 5.85 -18.02 11.09
C ALA A 180 4.47 -18.67 10.92
N ASP A 181 3.70 -18.76 12.01
CA ASP A 181 2.35 -19.31 12.00
C ASP A 181 1.40 -18.50 11.10
N ALA A 182 1.47 -17.18 11.15
CA ALA A 182 0.68 -16.31 10.26
C ALA A 182 1.00 -16.55 8.78
N ILE A 183 2.29 -16.73 8.45
CA ILE A 183 2.74 -17.03 7.08
C ILE A 183 2.28 -18.44 6.67
N VAL A 184 2.45 -19.45 7.52
CA VAL A 184 2.04 -20.82 7.26
C VAL A 184 0.52 -20.90 7.04
N ASN A 185 -0.26 -20.22 7.88
CA ASN A 185 -1.72 -20.19 7.82
C ASN A 185 -2.28 -19.27 6.72
N ARG A 186 -1.42 -18.70 5.86
CA ARG A 186 -1.83 -17.84 4.72
C ARG A 186 -2.68 -16.64 5.14
N ALA A 187 -2.31 -15.98 6.25
CA ALA A 187 -2.94 -14.72 6.61
C ALA A 187 -2.85 -13.74 5.45
N LYS A 188 -3.97 -13.09 5.10
CA LYS A 188 -4.05 -12.27 3.87
C LYS A 188 -3.18 -11.02 3.95
N ILE A 189 -3.15 -10.36 5.10
CA ILE A 189 -2.28 -9.21 5.35
C ILE A 189 -1.57 -9.43 6.69
N ILE A 190 -0.26 -9.32 6.68
CA ILE A 190 0.59 -9.45 7.88
C ILE A 190 1.32 -8.14 8.09
N ILE A 191 1.20 -7.54 9.28
CA ILE A 191 1.93 -6.33 9.65
C ILE A 191 3.00 -6.71 10.66
N THR A 192 4.26 -6.39 10.38
CA THR A 192 5.39 -6.76 11.24
C THR A 192 6.54 -5.77 11.16
N THR A 193 7.54 -5.93 12.04
CA THR A 193 8.80 -5.19 11.96
C THR A 193 9.88 -6.05 11.29
N ILE A 194 10.86 -5.40 10.66
CA ILE A 194 11.94 -6.09 9.96
C ILE A 194 12.76 -6.98 10.90
N GLN A 195 12.93 -6.56 12.16
CA GLN A 195 13.72 -7.30 13.16
C GLN A 195 13.14 -8.68 13.48
N LYS A 196 11.83 -8.87 13.34
CA LYS A 196 11.19 -10.17 13.65
C LYS A 196 11.49 -11.27 12.64
N PHE A 197 11.89 -10.90 11.44
CA PHE A 197 12.23 -11.89 10.41
C PHE A 197 13.46 -12.73 10.74
N GLN A 198 14.48 -12.14 11.35
CA GLN A 198 15.71 -12.87 11.73
C GLN A 198 15.43 -14.10 12.59
N TYR A 199 14.43 -14.01 13.46
CA TYR A 199 14.07 -15.06 14.39
C TYR A 199 12.98 -16.00 13.87
N ALA A 200 12.32 -15.62 12.78
CA ALA A 200 11.27 -16.44 12.16
C ALA A 200 11.85 -17.50 11.22
N LEU A 201 13.00 -17.23 10.58
CA LEU A 201 13.66 -18.08 9.60
C LEU A 201 13.75 -19.58 10.00
N PRO A 202 14.29 -19.93 11.20
CA PRO A 202 14.44 -21.33 11.59
C PRO A 202 13.12 -22.09 11.76
N LYS A 203 12.00 -21.37 11.81
CA LYS A 203 10.67 -21.93 12.07
C LYS A 203 9.84 -22.11 10.81
N ILE A 204 10.29 -21.52 9.69
CA ILE A 204 9.56 -21.49 8.40
C ILE A 204 10.12 -22.57 7.44
N ASP A 205 10.73 -23.58 7.96
CA ASP A 205 11.63 -24.55 7.29
C ASP A 205 11.07 -25.28 6.05
N LYS A 206 9.81 -25.08 5.69
CA LYS A 206 9.22 -25.75 4.51
C LYS A 206 8.06 -24.97 3.90
N LEU A 207 8.28 -23.68 3.59
CA LEU A 207 7.26 -22.99 2.79
C LEU A 207 7.35 -23.48 1.35
N GLU A 208 6.29 -24.15 0.89
CA GLU A 208 6.06 -24.38 -0.53
C GLU A 208 6.20 -23.06 -1.30
N LYS A 209 6.53 -23.12 -2.59
CA LYS A 209 6.61 -21.95 -3.47
C LYS A 209 5.35 -21.10 -3.38
N ARG A 210 5.38 -20.04 -2.58
CA ARG A 210 4.29 -19.09 -2.38
C ARG A 210 4.66 -17.73 -2.96
N ARG A 211 3.68 -16.94 -3.31
CA ARG A 211 3.87 -15.60 -3.86
C ARG A 211 3.49 -14.56 -2.81
N TYR A 212 4.45 -13.75 -2.44
CA TYR A 212 4.25 -12.68 -1.47
C TYR A 212 4.36 -11.31 -2.13
N ALA A 213 3.49 -10.37 -1.72
CA ALA A 213 3.71 -8.96 -1.92
C ALA A 213 4.31 -8.38 -0.64
N VAL A 214 5.45 -7.71 -0.73
CA VAL A 214 6.11 -7.07 0.41
C VAL A 214 6.05 -5.57 0.24
N ILE A 215 5.48 -4.89 1.22
CA ILE A 215 5.40 -3.43 1.26
C ILE A 215 6.30 -2.96 2.40
N ILE A 216 7.33 -2.20 2.07
CA ILE A 216 8.31 -1.71 3.03
C ILE A 216 8.09 -0.21 3.21
N ASP A 217 7.74 0.18 4.43
CA ASP A 217 7.68 1.59 4.81
C ASP A 217 9.08 2.09 5.17
N GLU A 218 9.36 3.37 4.85
CA GLU A 218 10.67 4.00 5.05
C GLU A 218 11.83 3.19 4.42
N ALA A 219 11.67 2.78 3.15
CA ALA A 219 12.59 1.89 2.45
C ALA A 219 14.05 2.38 2.46
N HIS A 220 14.29 3.70 2.56
CA HIS A 220 15.62 4.28 2.64
C HIS A 220 16.41 3.88 3.91
N SER A 221 15.73 3.54 5.00
CA SER A 221 16.34 3.06 6.24
C SER A 221 16.33 1.53 6.36
N SER A 222 15.41 0.87 5.67
CA SER A 222 15.11 -0.55 5.87
C SER A 222 15.74 -1.47 4.83
N THR A 223 16.27 -0.94 3.72
CA THR A 223 16.69 -1.76 2.56
C THR A 223 18.12 -2.28 2.62
N SER A 224 18.91 -1.91 3.63
CA SER A 224 20.30 -2.35 3.78
C SER A 224 20.51 -3.25 5.00
N GLY A 225 21.31 -4.30 4.86
CA GLY A 225 21.80 -5.11 5.96
C GLY A 225 21.14 -6.47 6.16
N GLU A 226 21.54 -7.14 7.25
CA GLU A 226 21.15 -8.52 7.59
C GLU A 226 19.63 -8.74 7.67
N ASN A 227 18.89 -7.74 8.13
CA ASN A 227 17.42 -7.83 8.27
C ASN A 227 16.71 -7.96 6.92
N MET A 228 17.21 -7.28 5.88
CA MET A 228 16.64 -7.39 4.53
C MET A 228 16.98 -8.74 3.90
N ASN A 229 18.18 -9.26 4.13
CA ASN A 229 18.54 -10.60 3.68
C ASN A 229 17.66 -11.66 4.34
N ALA A 230 17.43 -11.54 5.66
CA ALA A 230 16.51 -12.41 6.38
C ALA A 230 15.08 -12.36 5.83
N LEU A 231 14.59 -11.19 5.45
CA LEU A 231 13.30 -11.03 4.79
C LEU A 231 13.25 -11.76 3.44
N LYS A 232 14.27 -11.52 2.60
CA LYS A 232 14.36 -12.18 1.27
C LYS A 232 14.44 -13.71 1.41
N GLU A 233 15.23 -14.22 2.33
CA GLU A 233 15.38 -15.66 2.58
C GLU A 233 14.08 -16.28 3.09
N THR A 234 13.44 -15.64 4.07
CA THR A 234 12.16 -16.10 4.61
C THR A 234 11.10 -16.26 3.52
N LEU A 235 11.05 -15.29 2.60
CA LEU A 235 10.03 -15.27 1.56
C LEU A 235 10.38 -16.09 0.32
N ALA A 236 11.66 -16.30 0.04
CA ALA A 236 12.12 -17.03 -1.14
C ALA A 236 12.28 -18.53 -0.90
N GLY A 237 12.32 -18.97 0.35
CA GLY A 237 12.66 -20.35 0.70
C GLY A 237 14.06 -20.75 0.21
N LYS A 238 14.95 -19.78 0.01
CA LYS A 238 16.30 -19.94 -0.56
C LYS A 238 17.38 -19.70 0.48
N THR A 239 18.52 -20.32 0.28
CA THR A 239 19.72 -20.10 1.11
C THR A 239 20.38 -18.75 0.86
N LEU A 240 21.13 -18.24 1.85
CA LEU A 240 21.84 -16.94 1.82
C LEU A 240 22.72 -16.75 0.57
N GLU A 241 23.29 -17.82 0.04
CA GLU A 241 24.14 -17.78 -1.14
C GLU A 241 23.37 -17.53 -2.45
N GLU A 242 22.15 -18.05 -2.56
CA GLU A 242 21.30 -17.81 -3.73
C GLU A 242 20.71 -16.40 -3.74
N ALA A 243 20.45 -15.79 -2.57
CA ALA A 243 20.00 -14.41 -2.46
C ALA A 243 21.12 -13.41 -2.85
N LYS A 244 22.37 -13.68 -2.48
CA LYS A 244 23.53 -12.86 -2.85
C LYS A 244 23.85 -12.88 -4.36
N LYS A 245 23.58 -13.98 -5.04
CA LYS A 245 23.74 -14.08 -6.49
C LYS A 245 22.77 -13.17 -7.25
N PHE A 246 21.56 -12.97 -6.70
CA PHE A 246 20.54 -12.11 -7.31
C PHE A 246 20.89 -10.61 -7.19
N ASP A 247 21.56 -10.19 -6.11
CA ASP A 247 21.99 -8.80 -5.95
C ASP A 247 23.19 -8.45 -6.85
N SER A 248 24.02 -9.42 -7.22
CA SER A 248 25.17 -9.21 -8.14
C SER A 248 24.78 -9.19 -9.62
N GLU A 249 23.57 -9.58 -10.00
CA GLU A 249 23.06 -9.50 -11.37
C GLU A 249 22.26 -8.19 -11.63
N LEU A 250 22.11 -7.33 -10.59
CA LEU A 250 21.38 -6.06 -10.66
C LEU A 250 22.31 -4.82 -10.59
N GLU A 251 23.65 -4.99 -10.46
CA GLU A 251 24.66 -3.96 -10.66
C GLU A 251 25.17 -3.97 -12.12
#